data_420778dfa745f4d1ee2a0f2e221f2852
#
_entry.id   420778dfa745f4d1ee2a0f2e221f2852
#
_cell.length_a   1.000
_cell.length_b   1.000
_cell.length_c   1.000
_cell.angle_alpha   90.00
_cell.angle_beta   90.00
_cell.angle_gamma   90.00
#
_symmetry.space_group_name_H-M   'P 1'
#
loop_
_entity.id
_entity.type
_entity.pdbx_description
1 polymer ?
#
loop_
_entity_poly.entity_id
_entity_poly.type
_entity_poly.pdbx_seq_one_letter_code
_entity_poly.pdbx_strand_id
1 'polypeptide(L)'
;MDANLEAILYLVSGVLFIVGIRSLSSPETARTGNLLSMLGMAIAIIVTIIGLGDITDPLTMGMIAGGILLGGGIGAVVALRVPMTDMPQVVGILNSFGGIAAVLVSVAAVLSPADFNILDATTNALFLGSSIETSLGVIIGAITFSGSIIAAGKLQGLISGSPIVFKGQHPLNALMAISAVVLVCMFVITGDATWFWAVTALAFLMGITLIIPIGGADMPVVIAILNSYSGFAGAIVGFTLGNTALIITGALVGSSGAILSYIMCKAMNRSFFSVMLGGFGGEVAAGADGVEETRPVKRGNADDAAFILKSAGSLIIVPGYGMAVAQAQHAIRELTDELTERGVSVKFAVHPVAGRMPGHMNVLLAEANVSYDDVYELEDINSEFAQTDVVLVIGANDVTNPSAKTDTSSPIYGMPVLDVENAGTVLFIKRSLASGYAGVNNPLFFEDNTMMLFSDAKKMVEDIVKAL
;
A
#
# COMPACT_ATOMS: atom_id res chain seq x y z
N MET A 1 36.91 12.82 -1.58
CA MET A 1 36.75 12.16 -2.91
C MET A 1 36.73 13.24 -3.99
N ASP A 2 37.14 12.97 -5.24
CA ASP A 2 37.00 13.94 -6.33
C ASP A 2 35.49 14.15 -6.62
N ALA A 3 35.04 15.40 -6.73
CA ALA A 3 33.64 15.75 -6.94
C ALA A 3 33.04 15.11 -8.23
N ASN A 4 33.85 14.96 -9.27
CA ASN A 4 33.43 14.28 -10.50
C ASN A 4 33.20 12.77 -10.27
N LEU A 5 34.07 12.12 -9.48
CA LEU A 5 33.94 10.70 -9.15
C LEU A 5 32.71 10.46 -8.26
N GLU A 6 32.46 11.35 -7.32
CA GLU A 6 31.26 11.31 -6.46
C GLU A 6 29.98 11.41 -7.29
N ALA A 7 29.90 12.38 -8.19
CA ALA A 7 28.76 12.56 -9.09
C ALA A 7 28.52 11.34 -10.00
N ILE A 8 29.61 10.75 -10.53
CA ILE A 8 29.49 9.53 -11.36
C ILE A 8 28.96 8.35 -10.54
N LEU A 9 29.44 8.15 -9.32
CA LEU A 9 29.00 7.04 -8.47
C LEU A 9 27.54 7.20 -8.03
N TYR A 10 27.08 8.43 -7.72
CA TYR A 10 25.68 8.70 -7.48
C TYR A 10 24.82 8.48 -8.73
N LEU A 11 25.32 8.85 -9.91
CA LEU A 11 24.65 8.56 -11.18
C LEU A 11 24.49 7.04 -11.39
N VAL A 12 25.55 6.26 -11.15
CA VAL A 12 25.52 4.79 -11.24
C VAL A 12 24.48 4.22 -10.25
N SER A 13 24.48 4.71 -9.00
CA SER A 13 23.48 4.32 -8.00
C SER A 13 22.06 4.63 -8.49
N GLY A 14 21.81 5.83 -9.03
CA GLY A 14 20.52 6.24 -9.60
C GLY A 14 20.07 5.35 -10.76
N VAL A 15 20.98 5.01 -11.68
CA VAL A 15 20.69 4.07 -12.78
C VAL A 15 20.34 2.68 -12.25
N LEU A 16 21.05 2.19 -11.25
CA LEU A 16 20.74 0.91 -10.60
C LEU A 16 19.36 0.90 -9.95
N PHE A 17 18.93 2.00 -9.33
CA PHE A 17 17.57 2.13 -8.79
C PHE A 17 16.52 2.13 -9.91
N ILE A 18 16.73 2.85 -11.00
CA ILE A 18 15.79 2.89 -12.13
C ILE A 18 15.62 1.50 -12.75
N VAL A 19 16.75 0.81 -13.02
CA VAL A 19 16.74 -0.55 -13.58
C VAL A 19 16.15 -1.55 -12.58
N GLY A 20 16.47 -1.37 -11.29
CA GLY A 20 15.92 -2.16 -10.20
C GLY A 20 14.39 -2.07 -10.15
N ILE A 21 13.83 -0.86 -10.10
CA ILE A 21 12.38 -0.63 -10.09
C ILE A 21 11.73 -1.22 -11.36
N ARG A 22 12.33 -1.02 -12.52
CA ARG A 22 11.82 -1.63 -13.76
C ARG A 22 11.80 -3.15 -13.69
N SER A 23 12.84 -3.77 -13.13
CA SER A 23 12.91 -5.23 -12.99
C SER A 23 11.95 -5.79 -11.94
N LEU A 24 11.49 -4.97 -10.99
CA LEU A 24 10.46 -5.35 -10.02
C LEU A 24 9.05 -5.44 -10.63
N SER A 25 8.83 -4.93 -11.84
CA SER A 25 7.54 -5.00 -12.52
C SER A 25 7.16 -6.40 -13.05
N SER A 26 8.12 -7.34 -13.09
CA SER A 26 7.87 -8.73 -13.48
C SER A 26 8.39 -9.67 -12.39
N PRO A 27 7.62 -10.71 -12.02
CA PRO A 27 8.02 -11.67 -10.99
C PRO A 27 9.30 -12.44 -11.36
N GLU A 28 9.53 -12.73 -12.62
CA GLU A 28 10.72 -13.42 -13.10
C GLU A 28 12.00 -12.63 -12.84
N THR A 29 11.93 -11.30 -12.96
CA THR A 29 13.06 -10.40 -12.79
C THR A 29 13.10 -9.70 -11.43
N ALA A 30 12.07 -9.87 -10.60
CA ALA A 30 11.92 -9.17 -9.32
C ALA A 30 13.10 -9.39 -8.36
N ARG A 31 13.63 -10.62 -8.27
CA ARG A 31 14.82 -10.92 -7.44
C ARG A 31 16.06 -10.17 -7.92
N THR A 32 16.26 -10.09 -9.23
CA THR A 32 17.35 -9.32 -9.83
C THR A 32 17.17 -7.82 -9.59
N GLY A 33 15.93 -7.33 -9.73
CA GLY A 33 15.57 -5.94 -9.42
C GLY A 33 15.87 -5.54 -7.98
N ASN A 34 15.54 -6.41 -7.04
CA ASN A 34 15.87 -6.21 -5.63
C ASN A 34 17.37 -6.15 -5.39
N LEU A 35 18.14 -7.07 -5.98
CA LEU A 35 19.61 -7.08 -5.87
C LEU A 35 20.23 -5.81 -6.45
N LEU A 36 19.77 -5.34 -7.61
CA LEU A 36 20.25 -4.10 -8.23
C LEU A 36 19.95 -2.88 -7.36
N SER A 37 18.76 -2.82 -6.75
CA SER A 37 18.39 -1.76 -5.82
C SER A 37 19.25 -1.77 -4.56
N MET A 38 19.54 -2.96 -4.01
CA MET A 38 20.45 -3.12 -2.87
C MET A 38 21.88 -2.68 -3.19
N LEU A 39 22.40 -3.01 -4.38
CA LEU A 39 23.71 -2.56 -4.84
C LEU A 39 23.75 -1.04 -5.02
N GLY A 40 22.71 -0.46 -5.62
CA GLY A 40 22.57 0.98 -5.74
C GLY A 40 22.59 1.69 -4.39
N MET A 41 21.88 1.17 -3.40
CA MET A 41 21.87 1.69 -2.04
C MET A 41 23.23 1.56 -1.36
N ALA A 42 23.89 0.41 -1.50
CA ALA A 42 25.22 0.20 -0.93
C ALA A 42 26.24 1.21 -1.50
N ILE A 43 26.23 1.43 -2.81
CA ILE A 43 27.08 2.43 -3.47
C ILE A 43 26.77 3.83 -2.91
N ALA A 44 25.50 4.23 -2.84
CA ALA A 44 25.11 5.55 -2.34
C ALA A 44 25.58 5.76 -0.89
N ILE A 45 25.39 4.79 -0.01
CA ILE A 45 25.83 4.87 1.40
C ILE A 45 27.37 4.99 1.49
N ILE A 46 28.11 4.13 0.77
CA ILE A 46 29.58 4.14 0.79
C ILE A 46 30.10 5.50 0.26
N VAL A 47 29.53 5.99 -0.85
CA VAL A 47 29.92 7.29 -1.44
C VAL A 47 29.65 8.43 -0.46
N THR A 48 28.49 8.43 0.19
CA THR A 48 28.12 9.44 1.18
C THR A 48 29.10 9.40 2.37
N ILE A 49 29.41 8.22 2.91
CA ILE A 49 30.35 8.08 4.05
C ILE A 49 31.76 8.56 3.66
N ILE A 50 32.25 8.20 2.48
CA ILE A 50 33.56 8.66 1.97
C ILE A 50 33.52 10.18 1.68
N GLY A 51 32.39 10.69 1.18
CA GLY A 51 32.18 12.11 0.91
C GLY A 51 32.17 13.00 2.15
N LEU A 52 31.82 12.44 3.32
CA LEU A 52 31.91 13.16 4.60
C LEU A 52 33.36 13.59 4.97
N GLY A 53 34.36 13.14 4.20
CA GLY A 53 35.74 13.62 4.31
C GLY A 53 36.40 13.31 5.65
N ASP A 54 37.12 14.31 6.19
CA ASP A 54 37.88 14.18 7.43
C ASP A 54 37.01 14.27 8.70
N ILE A 55 35.87 13.58 8.76
CA ILE A 55 35.16 13.39 10.04
C ILE A 55 36.05 12.51 10.91
N THR A 56 36.92 13.16 11.65
CA THR A 56 37.86 12.50 12.56
C THR A 56 37.27 12.29 13.95
N ASP A 57 36.06 12.81 14.21
CA ASP A 57 35.44 12.63 15.52
C ASP A 57 34.91 11.22 15.71
N PRO A 58 35.51 10.43 16.62
CA PRO A 58 35.10 9.05 16.86
C PRO A 58 33.68 8.90 17.36
N LEU A 59 33.12 9.93 18.01
CA LEU A 59 31.75 9.93 18.54
C LEU A 59 30.75 9.96 17.37
N THR A 60 30.97 10.86 16.42
CA THR A 60 30.11 10.99 15.22
C THR A 60 30.12 9.71 14.39
N MET A 61 31.31 9.14 14.14
CA MET A 61 31.42 7.85 13.44
C MET A 61 30.77 6.70 14.21
N GLY A 62 30.89 6.70 15.52
CA GLY A 62 30.23 5.74 16.39
C GLY A 62 28.69 5.86 16.36
N MET A 63 28.15 7.08 16.30
CA MET A 63 26.71 7.31 16.16
C MET A 63 26.17 6.88 14.78
N ILE A 64 26.90 7.16 13.69
CA ILE A 64 26.55 6.71 12.35
C ILE A 64 26.53 5.17 12.27
N ALA A 65 27.61 4.53 12.71
CA ALA A 65 27.72 3.08 12.73
C ALA A 65 26.63 2.43 13.62
N GLY A 66 26.41 3.01 14.80
CA GLY A 66 25.35 2.57 15.72
C GLY A 66 23.95 2.69 15.11
N GLY A 67 23.66 3.80 14.43
CA GLY A 67 22.39 4.01 13.71
C GLY A 67 22.18 2.98 12.60
N ILE A 68 23.19 2.71 11.77
CA ILE A 68 23.14 1.72 10.70
C ILE A 68 22.94 0.31 11.27
N LEU A 69 23.69 -0.07 12.31
CA LEU A 69 23.58 -1.39 12.92
C LEU A 69 22.23 -1.61 13.62
N LEU A 70 21.74 -0.62 14.36
CA LEU A 70 20.44 -0.71 15.03
C LEU A 70 19.31 -0.72 14.03
N GLY A 71 19.24 0.26 13.13
CA GLY A 71 18.18 0.37 12.14
C GLY A 71 18.20 -0.80 11.16
N GLY A 72 19.38 -1.16 10.64
CA GLY A 72 19.55 -2.30 9.73
C GLY A 72 19.25 -3.63 10.42
N GLY A 73 19.66 -3.80 11.67
CA GLY A 73 19.39 -5.00 12.46
C GLY A 73 17.90 -5.19 12.74
N ILE A 74 17.22 -4.14 13.20
CA ILE A 74 15.76 -4.16 13.41
C ILE A 74 15.03 -4.42 12.08
N GLY A 75 15.41 -3.70 11.02
CA GLY A 75 14.80 -3.84 9.70
C GLY A 75 14.98 -5.26 9.13
N ALA A 76 16.15 -5.86 9.26
CA ALA A 76 16.42 -7.23 8.82
C ALA A 76 15.56 -8.26 9.61
N VAL A 77 15.47 -8.13 10.93
CA VAL A 77 14.64 -9.02 11.76
C VAL A 77 13.17 -8.91 11.37
N VAL A 78 12.66 -7.69 11.17
CA VAL A 78 11.29 -7.45 10.75
C VAL A 78 11.06 -8.08 9.37
N ALA A 79 11.91 -7.79 8.39
CA ALA A 79 11.77 -8.29 7.01
C ALA A 79 11.78 -9.83 6.93
N LEU A 80 12.54 -10.51 7.81
CA LEU A 80 12.63 -11.98 7.83
C LEU A 80 11.47 -12.67 8.58
N ARG A 81 10.74 -11.95 9.45
CA ARG A 81 9.75 -12.55 10.36
C ARG A 81 8.32 -12.11 10.10
N VAL A 82 8.12 -11.05 9.35
CA VAL A 82 6.78 -10.51 9.10
C VAL A 82 6.03 -11.42 8.14
N PRO A 83 4.84 -11.92 8.53
CA PRO A 83 3.97 -12.64 7.60
C PRO A 83 3.43 -11.70 6.53
N MET A 84 3.11 -12.24 5.35
CA MET A 84 2.60 -11.47 4.20
C MET A 84 1.31 -10.70 4.51
N THR A 85 0.49 -11.21 5.43
CA THR A 85 -0.73 -10.52 5.90
C THR A 85 -0.47 -9.19 6.59
N ASP A 86 0.71 -9.03 7.21
CA ASP A 86 1.09 -7.84 7.97
C ASP A 86 1.97 -6.87 7.17
N MET A 87 2.32 -7.22 5.92
CA MET A 87 3.13 -6.35 5.05
C MET A 87 2.57 -4.94 4.88
N PRO A 88 1.25 -4.72 4.69
CA PRO A 88 0.71 -3.37 4.57
C PRO A 88 0.97 -2.49 5.80
N GLN A 89 0.86 -3.07 7.00
CA GLN A 89 1.13 -2.37 8.26
C GLN A 89 2.61 -2.01 8.38
N VAL A 90 3.49 -2.95 8.02
CA VAL A 90 4.94 -2.74 8.05
C VAL A 90 5.37 -1.67 7.05
N VAL A 91 4.82 -1.68 5.83
CA VAL A 91 5.07 -0.62 4.85
C VAL A 91 4.61 0.74 5.39
N GLY A 92 3.44 0.81 6.05
CA GLY A 92 3.00 2.02 6.73
C GLY A 92 4.00 2.51 7.79
N ILE A 93 4.51 1.60 8.63
CA ILE A 93 5.51 1.93 9.65
C ILE A 93 6.83 2.40 9.00
N LEU A 94 7.29 1.74 7.93
CA LEU A 94 8.50 2.17 7.20
C LEU A 94 8.35 3.57 6.60
N ASN A 95 7.18 3.89 6.02
CA ASN A 95 6.88 5.23 5.55
C ASN A 95 6.93 6.26 6.69
N SER A 96 6.45 5.89 7.88
CA SER A 96 6.53 6.71 9.08
C SER A 96 8.00 7.02 9.44
N PHE A 97 8.89 6.04 9.45
CA PHE A 97 10.31 6.28 9.68
C PHE A 97 10.96 7.18 8.63
N GLY A 98 10.60 7.03 7.36
CA GLY A 98 11.02 7.95 6.30
C GLY A 98 10.54 9.38 6.56
N GLY A 99 9.29 9.53 6.98
CA GLY A 99 8.71 10.84 7.34
C GLY A 99 9.43 11.50 8.50
N ILE A 100 9.64 10.79 9.62
CA ILE A 100 10.34 11.37 10.78
C ILE A 100 11.80 11.67 10.48
N ALA A 101 12.49 10.87 9.65
CA ALA A 101 13.84 11.17 9.22
C ALA A 101 13.90 12.51 8.46
N ALA A 102 12.95 12.77 7.56
CA ALA A 102 12.87 14.04 6.85
C ALA A 102 12.62 15.23 7.80
N VAL A 103 11.74 15.05 8.81
CA VAL A 103 11.54 16.05 9.85
C VAL A 103 12.84 16.35 10.60
N LEU A 104 13.54 15.30 11.04
CA LEU A 104 14.78 15.46 11.82
C LEU A 104 15.89 16.15 11.03
N VAL A 105 16.05 15.82 9.74
CA VAL A 105 17.03 16.49 8.87
C VAL A 105 16.65 17.96 8.66
N SER A 106 15.37 18.26 8.38
CA SER A 106 14.91 19.65 8.23
C SER A 106 15.09 20.46 9.52
N VAL A 107 14.83 19.85 10.66
CA VAL A 107 15.08 20.46 11.99
C VAL A 107 16.58 20.70 12.20
N ALA A 108 17.44 19.73 11.91
CA ALA A 108 18.88 19.88 12.03
C ALA A 108 19.41 21.02 11.14
N ALA A 109 18.90 21.12 9.90
CA ALA A 109 19.27 22.17 8.96
C ALA A 109 18.90 23.57 9.47
N VAL A 110 17.73 23.74 10.12
CA VAL A 110 17.31 25.02 10.71
C VAL A 110 18.09 25.33 11.99
N LEU A 111 18.47 24.33 12.78
CA LEU A 111 19.24 24.53 14.05
C LEU A 111 20.72 24.80 13.80
N SER A 112 21.30 24.23 12.76
CA SER A 112 22.73 24.38 12.40
C SER A 112 22.91 24.75 10.91
N PRO A 113 22.38 25.87 10.45
CA PRO A 113 22.31 26.19 9.03
C PRO A 113 23.69 26.42 8.39
N ALA A 114 24.72 26.76 9.18
CA ALA A 114 26.09 26.89 8.70
C ALA A 114 26.67 25.55 8.27
N ASP A 115 26.37 24.47 8.99
CA ASP A 115 26.89 23.14 8.68
C ASP A 115 26.27 22.57 7.39
N PHE A 116 25.08 23.02 7.02
CA PHE A 116 24.39 22.66 5.80
C PHE A 116 24.69 23.59 4.61
N ASN A 117 25.54 24.63 4.80
CA ASN A 117 25.84 25.64 3.79
C ASN A 117 24.59 26.34 3.21
N ILE A 118 23.56 26.56 4.02
CA ILE A 118 22.28 27.14 3.64
C ILE A 118 22.10 28.59 4.11
N LEU A 119 23.20 29.22 4.60
CA LEU A 119 23.24 30.62 4.98
C LEU A 119 23.81 31.50 3.89
N ASP A 120 23.19 32.64 3.66
CA ASP A 120 23.77 33.75 2.90
C ASP A 120 24.88 34.39 3.73
N ALA A 121 26.11 34.35 3.21
CA ALA A 121 27.30 34.88 3.86
C ALA A 121 27.23 36.41 4.14
N THR A 122 26.36 37.15 3.43
CA THR A 122 26.23 38.60 3.57
C THR A 122 25.18 39.00 4.59
N THR A 123 24.06 38.29 4.64
CA THR A 123 22.91 38.60 5.49
C THR A 123 22.83 37.74 6.76
N ASN A 124 23.61 36.68 6.79
CA ASN A 124 23.54 35.62 7.84
C ASN A 124 22.11 35.04 8.02
N ALA A 125 21.29 35.14 6.97
CA ALA A 125 19.95 34.57 6.91
C ALA A 125 19.95 33.29 6.06
N LEU A 126 18.94 32.46 6.23
CA LEU A 126 18.74 31.30 5.35
C LEU A 126 18.49 31.74 3.91
N PHE A 127 19.07 31.04 2.94
CA PHE A 127 18.67 31.24 1.54
C PHE A 127 17.17 31.00 1.37
N LEU A 128 16.53 31.78 0.52
CA LEU A 128 15.09 31.64 0.23
C LEU A 128 14.72 30.21 -0.17
N GLY A 129 15.51 29.59 -1.05
CA GLY A 129 15.32 28.21 -1.47
C GLY A 129 15.35 27.23 -0.29
N SER A 130 16.39 27.34 0.53
CA SER A 130 16.60 26.46 1.68
C SER A 130 15.52 26.62 2.77
N SER A 131 15.00 27.85 2.97
CA SER A 131 13.87 28.08 3.87
C SER A 131 12.59 27.39 3.38
N ILE A 132 12.35 27.39 2.08
CA ILE A 132 11.23 26.69 1.46
C ILE A 132 11.43 25.17 1.53
N GLU A 133 12.60 24.67 1.17
CA GLU A 133 12.96 23.25 1.19
C GLU A 133 12.81 22.65 2.59
N THR A 134 13.39 23.29 3.61
CA THR A 134 13.28 22.82 5.00
C THR A 134 11.83 22.84 5.50
N SER A 135 11.05 23.87 5.11
CA SER A 135 9.63 23.96 5.47
C SER A 135 8.80 22.85 4.79
N LEU A 136 9.01 22.59 3.51
CA LEU A 136 8.34 21.51 2.80
C LEU A 136 8.77 20.13 3.33
N GLY A 137 10.05 19.95 3.62
CA GLY A 137 10.60 18.74 4.20
C GLY A 137 9.93 18.40 5.54
N VAL A 138 9.79 19.38 6.42
CA VAL A 138 9.12 19.17 7.72
C VAL A 138 7.63 18.95 7.58
N ILE A 139 6.93 19.65 6.66
CA ILE A 139 5.49 19.49 6.46
C ILE A 139 5.19 18.09 5.92
N ILE A 140 5.79 17.74 4.79
CA ILE A 140 5.53 16.45 4.15
C ILE A 140 6.00 15.29 5.05
N GLY A 141 7.15 15.45 5.70
CA GLY A 141 7.67 14.46 6.64
C GLY A 141 6.76 14.24 7.85
N ALA A 142 6.25 15.32 8.47
CA ALA A 142 5.37 15.23 9.64
C ALA A 142 4.00 14.65 9.30
N ILE A 143 3.40 15.04 8.16
CA ILE A 143 2.14 14.45 7.65
C ILE A 143 2.36 12.96 7.36
N THR A 144 3.45 12.60 6.71
CA THR A 144 3.78 11.20 6.42
C THR A 144 3.94 10.39 7.69
N PHE A 145 4.68 10.91 8.68
CA PHE A 145 4.90 10.22 9.96
C PHE A 145 3.59 9.94 10.68
N SER A 146 2.85 10.98 11.03
CA SER A 146 1.63 10.84 11.83
C SER A 146 0.51 10.12 11.05
N GLY A 147 0.36 10.41 9.76
CA GLY A 147 -0.62 9.75 8.90
C GLY A 147 -0.34 8.26 8.74
N SER A 148 0.92 7.87 8.58
CA SER A 148 1.32 6.46 8.44
C SER A 148 1.11 5.66 9.73
N ILE A 149 1.33 6.26 10.89
CA ILE A 149 1.01 5.63 12.19
C ILE A 149 -0.50 5.37 12.30
N ILE A 150 -1.33 6.35 11.94
CA ILE A 150 -2.80 6.17 11.95
C ILE A 150 -3.22 5.08 10.96
N ALA A 151 -2.68 5.09 9.74
CA ALA A 151 -2.99 4.07 8.73
C ALA A 151 -2.58 2.66 9.20
N ALA A 152 -1.38 2.50 9.72
CA ALA A 152 -0.91 1.23 10.29
C ALA A 152 -1.78 0.78 11.48
N GLY A 153 -2.15 1.70 12.38
CA GLY A 153 -3.05 1.42 13.51
C GLY A 153 -4.44 0.96 13.08
N LYS A 154 -5.00 1.52 12.00
CA LYS A 154 -6.27 1.07 11.41
C LYS A 154 -6.16 -0.32 10.80
N LEU A 155 -5.08 -0.61 10.07
CA LEU A 155 -4.86 -1.92 9.46
C LEU A 155 -4.61 -3.00 10.50
N GLN A 156 -3.95 -2.67 11.60
CA GLN A 156 -3.71 -3.58 12.72
C GLN A 156 -4.96 -3.81 13.59
N GLY A 157 -6.02 -3.01 13.38
CA GLY A 157 -7.22 -3.07 14.20
C GLY A 157 -7.11 -2.39 15.58
N LEU A 158 -6.02 -1.66 15.82
CA LEU A 158 -5.85 -0.84 17.04
C LEU A 158 -6.76 0.39 17.03
N ILE A 159 -7.05 0.89 15.83
CA ILE A 159 -7.98 1.98 15.56
C ILE A 159 -9.08 1.40 14.68
N SER A 160 -10.33 1.81 14.88
CA SER A 160 -11.45 1.37 14.03
C SER A 160 -11.14 1.57 12.55
N GLY A 161 -11.33 0.54 11.72
CA GLY A 161 -11.23 0.60 10.26
C GLY A 161 -12.32 1.45 9.61
N SER A 162 -13.42 1.73 10.35
CA SER A 162 -14.47 2.60 9.85
C SER A 162 -14.00 4.06 9.75
N PRO A 163 -14.54 4.85 8.81
CA PRO A 163 -14.27 6.28 8.75
C PRO A 163 -14.67 6.98 10.05
N ILE A 164 -13.76 7.70 10.68
CA ILE A 164 -14.06 8.54 11.85
C ILE A 164 -14.24 9.97 11.34
N VAL A 165 -15.47 10.33 11.04
CA VAL A 165 -15.84 11.64 10.49
C VAL A 165 -16.43 12.53 11.56
N PHE A 166 -16.18 13.84 11.48
CA PHE A 166 -16.75 14.85 12.37
C PHE A 166 -17.22 16.08 11.59
N LYS A 167 -18.22 16.77 12.13
CA LYS A 167 -18.76 17.98 11.49
C LYS A 167 -17.69 19.07 11.39
N GLY A 168 -17.51 19.62 10.19
CA GLY A 168 -16.51 20.67 9.95
C GLY A 168 -15.10 20.18 9.62
N GLN A 169 -14.91 18.89 9.40
CA GLN A 169 -13.62 18.27 9.05
C GLN A 169 -12.94 18.92 7.84
N HIS A 170 -13.65 19.07 6.73
CA HIS A 170 -13.08 19.67 5.51
C HIS A 170 -12.72 21.14 5.66
N PRO A 171 -13.58 22.02 6.22
CA PRO A 171 -13.20 23.39 6.58
C PRO A 171 -12.01 23.48 7.53
N LEU A 172 -11.93 22.58 8.51
CA LEU A 172 -10.80 22.54 9.45
C LEU A 172 -9.49 22.18 8.73
N ASN A 173 -9.51 21.13 7.91
CA ASN A 173 -8.33 20.72 7.14
C ASN A 173 -7.90 21.81 6.14
N ALA A 174 -8.84 22.48 5.50
CA ALA A 174 -8.56 23.61 4.62
C ALA A 174 -7.94 24.79 5.39
N LEU A 175 -8.49 25.12 6.58
CA LEU A 175 -7.92 26.15 7.43
C LEU A 175 -6.51 25.82 7.88
N MET A 176 -6.26 24.57 8.29
CA MET A 176 -4.91 24.12 8.66
C MET A 176 -3.94 24.20 7.49
N ALA A 177 -4.35 23.82 6.27
CA ALA A 177 -3.53 23.93 5.07
C ALA A 177 -3.18 25.39 4.74
N ILE A 178 -4.17 26.30 4.80
CA ILE A 178 -3.94 27.74 4.62
C ILE A 178 -3.01 28.29 5.72
N SER A 179 -3.25 27.90 6.97
CA SER A 179 -2.39 28.31 8.09
C SER A 179 -0.95 27.82 7.91
N ALA A 180 -0.75 26.60 7.42
CA ALA A 180 0.59 26.08 7.12
C ALA A 180 1.31 26.94 6.07
N VAL A 181 0.63 27.31 5.00
CA VAL A 181 1.19 28.20 3.97
C VAL A 181 1.55 29.58 4.58
N VAL A 182 0.68 30.17 5.39
CA VAL A 182 0.94 31.45 6.07
C VAL A 182 2.15 31.35 7.01
N LEU A 183 2.24 30.28 7.80
CA LEU A 183 3.37 30.05 8.72
C LEU A 183 4.70 29.90 7.98
N VAL A 184 4.69 29.19 6.85
CA VAL A 184 5.88 29.09 5.95
C VAL A 184 6.26 30.46 5.41
N CYS A 185 5.30 31.25 4.91
CA CYS A 185 5.58 32.61 4.44
C CYS A 185 6.17 33.49 5.57
N MET A 186 5.63 33.39 6.78
CA MET A 186 6.17 34.12 7.94
C MET A 186 7.59 33.67 8.28
N PHE A 187 7.87 32.35 8.26
CA PHE A 187 9.22 31.86 8.47
C PHE A 187 10.20 32.38 7.41
N VAL A 188 9.81 32.32 6.15
CA VAL A 188 10.64 32.79 5.00
C VAL A 188 10.93 34.29 5.09
N ILE A 189 9.93 35.09 5.49
CA ILE A 189 10.06 36.57 5.55
C ILE A 189 10.84 37.01 6.79
N THR A 190 10.59 36.39 7.94
CA THR A 190 11.14 36.83 9.23
C THR A 190 12.43 36.14 9.62
N GLY A 191 12.68 34.92 9.11
CA GLY A 191 13.77 34.07 9.55
C GLY A 191 13.63 33.53 10.98
N ASP A 192 12.48 33.79 11.65
CA ASP A 192 12.26 33.37 13.04
C ASP A 192 11.83 31.91 13.12
N ALA A 193 12.65 31.09 13.75
CA ALA A 193 12.43 29.67 13.94
C ALA A 193 11.11 29.33 14.69
N THR A 194 10.50 30.29 15.37
CA THR A 194 9.20 30.10 16.03
C THR A 194 8.12 29.66 15.03
N TRP A 195 8.12 30.26 13.84
CA TRP A 195 7.17 29.92 12.78
C TRP A 195 7.42 28.52 12.20
N PHE A 196 8.71 28.12 12.10
CA PHE A 196 9.08 26.76 11.69
C PHE A 196 8.57 25.70 12.68
N TRP A 197 8.71 25.95 14.00
CA TRP A 197 8.16 25.03 14.99
C TRP A 197 6.63 25.00 14.99
N ALA A 198 5.99 26.14 14.77
CA ALA A 198 4.54 26.21 14.67
C ALA A 198 4.00 25.40 13.48
N VAL A 199 4.62 25.52 12.29
CA VAL A 199 4.22 24.72 11.12
C VAL A 199 4.53 23.25 11.31
N THR A 200 5.62 22.90 11.98
CA THR A 200 5.96 21.51 12.32
C THR A 200 4.86 20.86 13.17
N ALA A 201 4.46 21.51 14.25
CA ALA A 201 3.39 21.02 15.12
C ALA A 201 2.05 20.91 14.38
N LEU A 202 1.72 21.90 13.55
CA LEU A 202 0.52 21.89 12.72
C LEU A 202 0.53 20.73 11.73
N ALA A 203 1.66 20.44 11.08
CA ALA A 203 1.81 19.37 10.10
C ALA A 203 1.62 17.97 10.73
N PHE A 204 2.10 17.74 11.95
CA PHE A 204 1.79 16.51 12.69
C PHE A 204 0.29 16.33 12.94
N LEU A 205 -0.41 17.40 13.30
CA LEU A 205 -1.87 17.38 13.49
C LEU A 205 -2.59 17.12 12.16
N MET A 206 -2.12 17.73 11.07
CA MET A 206 -2.70 17.53 9.74
C MET A 206 -2.61 16.07 9.29
N GLY A 207 -1.50 15.39 9.53
CA GLY A 207 -1.38 13.97 9.18
C GLY A 207 -2.42 13.10 9.89
N ILE A 208 -2.74 13.40 11.15
CA ILE A 208 -3.80 12.69 11.89
C ILE A 208 -5.17 13.01 11.29
N THR A 209 -5.51 14.29 11.12
CA THR A 209 -6.84 14.72 10.70
C THR A 209 -7.16 14.36 9.25
N LEU A 210 -6.14 14.21 8.39
CA LEU A 210 -6.31 13.78 7.00
C LEU A 210 -6.59 12.27 6.89
N ILE A 211 -5.93 11.44 7.71
CA ILE A 211 -6.00 9.98 7.54
C ILE A 211 -7.10 9.34 8.39
N ILE A 212 -7.44 9.94 9.54
CA ILE A 212 -8.43 9.34 10.46
C ILE A 212 -9.84 9.18 9.86
N PRO A 213 -10.31 10.06 8.93
CA PRO A 213 -11.63 9.91 8.31
C PRO A 213 -11.64 8.97 7.11
N ILE A 214 -10.51 8.43 6.71
CA ILE A 214 -10.46 7.51 5.57
C ILE A 214 -10.81 6.10 6.04
N GLY A 215 -11.74 5.45 5.32
CA GLY A 215 -12.18 4.09 5.61
C GLY A 215 -11.12 3.05 5.23
N GLY A 216 -11.22 1.89 5.84
CA GLY A 216 -10.28 0.80 5.59
C GLY A 216 -10.29 0.32 4.14
N ALA A 217 -11.42 0.36 3.42
CA ALA A 217 -11.50 -0.01 2.01
C ALA A 217 -10.55 0.83 1.12
N ASP A 218 -10.31 2.09 1.49
CA ASP A 218 -9.40 3.00 0.78
C ASP A 218 -7.95 2.91 1.30
N MET A 219 -7.66 2.13 2.35
CA MET A 219 -6.33 2.05 2.97
C MET A 219 -5.21 1.63 2.00
N PRO A 220 -5.39 0.71 1.05
CA PRO A 220 -4.35 0.40 0.06
C PRO A 220 -3.90 1.63 -0.72
N VAL A 221 -4.84 2.49 -1.13
CA VAL A 221 -4.55 3.76 -1.81
C VAL A 221 -3.82 4.72 -0.87
N VAL A 222 -4.28 4.82 0.38
CA VAL A 222 -3.65 5.69 1.40
C VAL A 222 -2.20 5.32 1.66
N ILE A 223 -1.88 4.03 1.77
CA ILE A 223 -0.51 3.56 1.94
C ILE A 223 0.35 3.96 0.73
N ALA A 224 -0.17 3.81 -0.49
CA ALA A 224 0.55 4.22 -1.70
C ALA A 224 0.78 5.74 -1.75
N ILE A 225 -0.20 6.56 -1.32
CA ILE A 225 -0.06 8.02 -1.20
C ILE A 225 1.00 8.39 -0.14
N LEU A 226 0.96 7.75 1.03
CA LEU A 226 1.92 8.00 2.10
C LEU A 226 3.35 7.56 1.70
N ASN A 227 3.48 6.48 0.91
CA ASN A 227 4.75 6.11 0.30
C ASN A 227 5.24 7.17 -0.71
N SER A 228 4.31 7.73 -1.51
CA SER A 228 4.64 8.87 -2.39
C SER A 228 5.14 10.08 -1.59
N TYR A 229 4.48 10.43 -0.49
CA TYR A 229 4.90 11.52 0.38
C TYR A 229 6.27 11.25 1.02
N SER A 230 6.52 10.02 1.47
CA SER A 230 7.84 9.60 1.96
C SER A 230 8.93 9.78 0.89
N GLY A 231 8.64 9.42 -0.37
CA GLY A 231 9.54 9.63 -1.49
C GLY A 231 9.82 11.12 -1.74
N PHE A 232 8.79 11.96 -1.83
CA PHE A 232 8.96 13.39 -2.03
C PHE A 232 9.67 14.07 -0.85
N ALA A 233 9.39 13.65 0.40
CA ALA A 233 10.14 14.11 1.56
C ALA A 233 11.64 13.80 1.42
N GLY A 234 11.99 12.58 0.97
CA GLY A 234 13.37 12.20 0.67
C GLY A 234 14.01 13.06 -0.42
N ALA A 235 13.28 13.38 -1.50
CA ALA A 235 13.78 14.27 -2.56
C ALA A 235 14.06 15.69 -2.03
N ILE A 236 13.16 16.23 -1.22
CA ILE A 236 13.32 17.57 -0.62
C ILE A 236 14.51 17.61 0.34
N VAL A 237 14.67 16.59 1.17
CA VAL A 237 15.86 16.41 2.01
C VAL A 237 17.11 16.33 1.14
N GLY A 238 17.04 15.67 -0.01
CA GLY A 238 18.13 15.61 -1.00
C GLY A 238 18.55 17.00 -1.50
N PHE A 239 17.59 17.91 -1.73
CA PHE A 239 17.92 19.31 -2.08
C PHE A 239 18.61 20.02 -0.92
N THR A 240 18.08 19.92 0.28
CA THR A 240 18.67 20.52 1.50
C THR A 240 20.10 20.04 1.76
N LEU A 241 20.38 18.75 1.49
CA LEU A 241 21.71 18.15 1.67
C LEU A 241 22.61 18.27 0.44
N GLY A 242 22.12 18.76 -0.70
CA GLY A 242 22.85 18.73 -1.98
C GLY A 242 23.13 17.32 -2.50
N ASN A 243 22.35 16.30 -2.07
CA ASN A 243 22.59 14.91 -2.40
C ASN A 243 21.75 14.45 -3.59
N THR A 244 22.38 14.33 -4.76
CA THR A 244 21.72 13.96 -6.02
C THR A 244 21.08 12.58 -5.97
N ALA A 245 21.68 11.60 -5.27
CA ALA A 245 21.12 10.27 -5.16
C ALA A 245 19.78 10.28 -4.41
N LEU A 246 19.65 11.06 -3.32
CA LEU A 246 18.39 11.23 -2.59
C LEU A 246 17.34 11.96 -3.45
N ILE A 247 17.73 12.95 -4.24
CA ILE A 247 16.81 13.66 -5.14
C ILE A 247 16.23 12.68 -6.16
N ILE A 248 17.09 11.91 -6.85
CA ILE A 248 16.67 10.95 -7.88
C ILE A 248 15.77 9.87 -7.27
N THR A 249 16.23 9.22 -6.21
CA THR A 249 15.47 8.12 -5.59
C THR A 249 14.18 8.59 -4.97
N GLY A 250 14.19 9.73 -4.31
CA GLY A 250 13.00 10.32 -3.73
C GLY A 250 11.96 10.71 -4.79
N ALA A 251 12.40 11.30 -5.91
CA ALA A 251 11.53 11.63 -7.04
C ALA A 251 10.94 10.37 -7.69
N LEU A 252 11.73 9.30 -7.87
CA LEU A 252 11.26 8.01 -8.40
C LEU A 252 10.20 7.37 -7.50
N VAL A 253 10.48 7.25 -6.20
CA VAL A 253 9.55 6.66 -5.22
C VAL A 253 8.30 7.52 -5.09
N GLY A 254 8.46 8.85 -5.03
CA GLY A 254 7.35 9.79 -4.94
C GLY A 254 6.41 9.68 -6.14
N SER A 255 6.97 9.69 -7.35
CA SER A 255 6.21 9.58 -8.59
C SER A 255 5.54 8.22 -8.76
N SER A 256 6.26 7.12 -8.48
CA SER A 256 5.69 5.78 -8.58
C SER A 256 4.53 5.56 -7.62
N GLY A 257 4.64 6.03 -6.38
CA GLY A 257 3.55 5.97 -5.39
C GLY A 257 2.33 6.79 -5.80
N ALA A 258 2.53 7.99 -6.37
CA ALA A 258 1.45 8.83 -6.87
C ALA A 258 0.72 8.19 -8.06
N ILE A 259 1.46 7.65 -9.03
CA ILE A 259 0.90 6.95 -10.20
C ILE A 259 0.11 5.72 -9.74
N LEU A 260 0.68 4.91 -8.85
CA LEU A 260 0.03 3.73 -8.31
C LEU A 260 -1.28 4.08 -7.59
N SER A 261 -1.27 5.12 -6.76
CA SER A 261 -2.47 5.61 -6.07
C SER A 261 -3.56 6.03 -7.06
N TYR A 262 -3.18 6.72 -8.13
CA TYR A 262 -4.11 7.14 -9.18
C TYR A 262 -4.74 5.94 -9.92
N ILE A 263 -3.91 4.95 -10.31
CA ILE A 263 -4.37 3.73 -10.98
C ILE A 263 -5.33 2.96 -10.07
N MET A 264 -5.00 2.82 -8.78
CA MET A 264 -5.87 2.16 -7.81
C MET A 264 -7.21 2.89 -7.63
N CYS A 265 -7.20 4.22 -7.52
CA CYS A 265 -8.43 5.01 -7.47
C CYS A 265 -9.29 4.76 -8.70
N LYS A 266 -8.68 4.72 -9.90
CA LYS A 266 -9.38 4.41 -11.14
C LYS A 266 -9.98 2.99 -11.12
N ALA A 267 -9.21 2.00 -10.67
CA ALA A 267 -9.68 0.61 -10.53
C ALA A 267 -10.82 0.45 -9.53
N MET A 268 -10.93 1.35 -8.54
CA MET A 268 -12.02 1.39 -7.57
C MET A 268 -13.19 2.28 -8.02
N ASN A 269 -13.12 2.91 -9.19
CA ASN A 269 -14.05 3.96 -9.66
C ASN A 269 -14.23 5.08 -8.62
N ARG A 270 -13.17 5.43 -7.91
CA ARG A 270 -13.15 6.50 -6.90
C ARG A 270 -12.32 7.68 -7.37
N SER A 271 -12.79 8.90 -7.14
CA SER A 271 -11.95 10.07 -7.38
C SER A 271 -10.75 10.09 -6.43
N PHE A 272 -9.56 10.31 -6.96
CA PHE A 272 -8.34 10.46 -6.17
C PHE A 272 -8.51 11.51 -5.05
N PHE A 273 -9.12 12.65 -5.36
CA PHE A 273 -9.37 13.70 -4.38
C PHE A 273 -10.39 13.29 -3.33
N SER A 274 -11.43 12.50 -3.70
CA SER A 274 -12.40 12.03 -2.71
C SER A 274 -11.78 11.04 -1.72
N VAL A 275 -10.85 10.19 -2.16
CA VAL A 275 -10.11 9.30 -1.27
C VAL A 275 -9.17 10.08 -0.37
N MET A 276 -8.40 11.04 -0.91
CA MET A 276 -7.46 11.85 -0.14
C MET A 276 -8.11 12.72 0.93
N LEU A 277 -9.25 13.31 0.63
CA LEU A 277 -9.96 14.18 1.57
C LEU A 277 -10.75 13.38 2.61
N GLY A 278 -11.05 12.12 2.34
CA GLY A 278 -11.78 11.22 3.23
C GLY A 278 -13.23 11.67 3.48
N GLY A 279 -14.02 10.78 4.09
CA GLY A 279 -15.39 11.13 4.52
C GLY A 279 -16.45 11.24 3.41
N PHE A 280 -16.08 11.10 2.14
CA PHE A 280 -17.03 10.98 1.05
C PHE A 280 -17.50 9.53 0.94
N GLY A 281 -18.69 9.24 1.36
CA GLY A 281 -19.30 7.90 1.39
C GLY A 281 -19.63 7.40 2.81
N GLY A 282 -19.31 8.18 3.85
CA GLY A 282 -19.63 7.82 5.24
C GLY A 282 -21.09 8.03 5.65
N GLU A 283 -21.89 8.77 4.89
CA GLU A 283 -23.29 9.01 5.24
C GLU A 283 -24.22 7.82 4.97
N VAL A 284 -23.77 6.84 4.17
CA VAL A 284 -24.59 5.65 3.85
C VAL A 284 -24.31 4.47 4.79
N ALA A 285 -23.15 4.44 5.46
CA ALA A 285 -22.77 3.32 6.32
C ALA A 285 -23.37 3.36 7.75
N ALA A 286 -23.92 4.51 8.18
CA ALA A 286 -24.47 4.67 9.53
C ALA A 286 -25.99 4.39 9.63
N GLY A 287 -26.65 4.06 8.52
CA GLY A 287 -28.11 3.87 8.45
C GLY A 287 -28.58 2.56 7.81
N ALA A 288 -27.68 1.74 7.35
CA ALA A 288 -28.04 0.38 6.94
C ALA A 288 -27.97 -0.53 8.20
N ASP A 289 -28.97 -0.44 9.05
CA ASP A 289 -29.46 -1.63 9.76
C ASP A 289 -29.69 -2.64 8.64
N GLY A 290 -28.73 -3.58 8.50
CA GLY A 290 -28.83 -4.61 7.49
C GLY A 290 -30.15 -5.33 7.73
N VAL A 291 -31.09 -5.10 6.82
CA VAL A 291 -32.18 -6.06 6.66
C VAL A 291 -31.45 -7.37 6.40
N GLU A 292 -31.41 -8.25 7.41
CA GLU A 292 -30.91 -9.61 7.23
C GLU A 292 -31.71 -10.19 6.08
N GLU A 293 -31.03 -10.34 4.96
CA GLU A 293 -31.65 -10.91 3.78
C GLU A 293 -31.98 -12.35 4.12
N THR A 294 -33.26 -12.64 4.28
CA THR A 294 -33.79 -13.93 4.74
C THR A 294 -33.91 -14.95 3.61
N ARG A 295 -33.39 -14.64 2.41
CA ARG A 295 -33.37 -15.60 1.30
C ARG A 295 -32.56 -16.84 1.67
N PRO A 296 -33.03 -18.06 1.36
CA PRO A 296 -32.26 -19.28 1.59
C PRO A 296 -31.03 -19.30 0.71
N VAL A 297 -29.91 -19.77 1.26
CA VAL A 297 -28.67 -20.02 0.51
C VAL A 297 -28.47 -21.51 0.30
N LYS A 298 -27.94 -21.91 -0.85
CA LYS A 298 -27.48 -23.28 -1.07
C LYS A 298 -26.22 -23.51 -0.29
N ARG A 299 -26.24 -24.43 0.65
CA ARG A 299 -25.07 -24.82 1.45
C ARG A 299 -24.51 -26.12 0.91
N GLY A 300 -23.19 -26.19 0.71
CA GLY A 300 -22.45 -27.39 0.36
C GLY A 300 -21.37 -27.70 1.39
N ASN A 301 -20.78 -28.86 1.25
CA ASN A 301 -19.63 -29.33 2.00
C ASN A 301 -18.44 -29.60 1.07
N ALA A 302 -17.33 -30.11 1.62
CA ALA A 302 -16.13 -30.39 0.86
C ALA A 302 -16.33 -31.51 -0.18
N ASP A 303 -17.13 -32.53 0.15
CA ASP A 303 -17.43 -33.64 -0.77
C ASP A 303 -18.25 -33.16 -1.97
N ASP A 304 -19.26 -32.29 -1.73
CA ASP A 304 -20.06 -31.70 -2.80
C ASP A 304 -19.16 -30.87 -3.74
N ALA A 305 -18.28 -30.04 -3.17
CA ALA A 305 -17.34 -29.24 -3.95
C ALA A 305 -16.36 -30.11 -4.74
N ALA A 306 -15.79 -31.16 -4.12
CA ALA A 306 -14.91 -32.11 -4.80
C ALA A 306 -15.60 -32.81 -5.95
N PHE A 307 -16.85 -33.25 -5.79
CA PHE A 307 -17.64 -33.86 -6.85
C PHE A 307 -17.84 -32.93 -8.05
N ILE A 308 -18.18 -31.66 -7.79
CA ILE A 308 -18.34 -30.62 -8.83
C ILE A 308 -17.03 -30.37 -9.56
N LEU A 309 -15.94 -30.19 -8.81
CA LEU A 309 -14.61 -29.93 -9.36
C LEU A 309 -14.06 -31.09 -10.19
N LYS A 310 -14.31 -32.35 -9.78
CA LYS A 310 -13.94 -33.54 -10.57
C LYS A 310 -14.62 -33.60 -11.93
N SER A 311 -15.81 -33.04 -12.03
CA SER A 311 -16.63 -33.09 -13.23
C SER A 311 -16.42 -31.89 -14.15
N ALA A 312 -15.67 -30.89 -13.71
CA ALA A 312 -15.41 -29.66 -14.44
C ALA A 312 -14.28 -29.84 -15.46
N GLY A 313 -14.41 -29.23 -16.61
CA GLY A 313 -13.32 -29.08 -17.59
C GLY A 313 -12.50 -27.83 -17.35
N SER A 314 -13.08 -26.79 -16.71
CA SER A 314 -12.46 -25.50 -16.46
C SER A 314 -12.80 -24.94 -15.07
N LEU A 315 -11.80 -24.37 -14.41
CA LEU A 315 -11.91 -23.72 -13.10
C LEU A 315 -11.22 -22.36 -13.12
N ILE A 316 -11.90 -21.33 -12.64
CA ILE A 316 -11.28 -20.06 -12.30
C ILE A 316 -11.32 -19.88 -10.78
N ILE A 317 -10.15 -19.62 -10.17
CA ILE A 317 -10.01 -19.34 -8.75
C ILE A 317 -9.91 -17.82 -8.55
N VAL A 318 -10.76 -17.28 -7.69
CA VAL A 318 -10.80 -15.86 -7.35
C VAL A 318 -10.29 -15.67 -5.91
N PRO A 319 -9.00 -15.36 -5.72
CA PRO A 319 -8.44 -15.17 -4.40
C PRO A 319 -8.77 -13.78 -3.85
N GLY A 320 -8.94 -13.69 -2.53
CA GLY A 320 -9.12 -12.44 -1.82
C GLY A 320 -8.43 -12.43 -0.47
N TYR A 321 -8.59 -11.36 0.29
CA TYR A 321 -7.91 -11.16 1.58
C TYR A 321 -8.15 -12.30 2.59
N GLY A 322 -9.34 -12.90 2.56
CA GLY A 322 -9.64 -14.04 3.44
C GLY A 322 -8.75 -15.26 3.19
N MET A 323 -8.29 -15.48 1.95
CA MET A 323 -7.29 -16.50 1.64
C MET A 323 -5.96 -16.21 2.35
N ALA A 324 -5.53 -14.95 2.33
CA ALA A 324 -4.31 -14.50 3.01
C ALA A 324 -4.39 -14.70 4.53
N VAL A 325 -5.51 -14.28 5.14
CA VAL A 325 -5.73 -14.43 6.60
C VAL A 325 -5.72 -15.88 7.04
N ALA A 326 -6.32 -16.78 6.26
CA ALA A 326 -6.33 -18.19 6.51
C ALA A 326 -5.01 -18.90 6.12
N GLN A 327 -4.07 -18.21 5.47
CA GLN A 327 -2.86 -18.78 4.89
C GLN A 327 -3.16 -20.00 3.99
N ALA A 328 -4.19 -19.86 3.14
CA ALA A 328 -4.71 -20.94 2.33
C ALA A 328 -3.99 -21.05 0.95
N GLN A 329 -3.05 -20.17 0.64
CA GLN A 329 -2.36 -20.12 -0.67
C GLN A 329 -1.66 -21.44 -1.03
N HIS A 330 -1.06 -22.12 -0.04
CA HIS A 330 -0.40 -23.41 -0.28
C HIS A 330 -1.41 -24.54 -0.52
N ALA A 331 -2.54 -24.55 0.22
CA ALA A 331 -3.60 -25.52 -0.01
C ALA A 331 -4.27 -25.32 -1.38
N ILE A 332 -4.42 -24.06 -1.82
CA ILE A 332 -4.91 -23.72 -3.16
C ILE A 332 -3.94 -24.19 -4.23
N ARG A 333 -2.63 -24.10 -4.01
CA ARG A 333 -1.63 -24.65 -4.93
C ARG A 333 -1.78 -26.17 -5.06
N GLU A 334 -1.89 -26.87 -3.94
CA GLU A 334 -2.10 -28.33 -3.92
C GLU A 334 -3.39 -28.72 -4.65
N LEU A 335 -4.49 -28.01 -4.43
CA LEU A 335 -5.75 -28.18 -5.15
C LEU A 335 -5.57 -27.98 -6.66
N THR A 336 -4.83 -26.96 -7.06
CA THR A 336 -4.55 -26.65 -8.48
C THR A 336 -3.76 -27.78 -9.14
N ASP A 337 -2.72 -28.28 -8.48
CA ASP A 337 -1.89 -29.36 -8.99
C ASP A 337 -2.72 -30.64 -9.17
N GLU A 338 -3.51 -31.02 -8.17
CA GLU A 338 -4.36 -32.20 -8.21
C GLU A 338 -5.42 -32.14 -9.33
N LEU A 339 -6.05 -30.97 -9.52
CA LEU A 339 -7.04 -30.78 -10.59
C LEU A 339 -6.40 -30.74 -11.98
N THR A 340 -5.22 -30.14 -12.11
CA THR A 340 -4.47 -30.09 -13.37
C THR A 340 -4.01 -31.48 -13.80
N GLU A 341 -3.55 -32.32 -12.86
CA GLU A 341 -3.22 -33.73 -13.13
C GLU A 341 -4.44 -34.54 -13.62
N ARG A 342 -5.63 -34.12 -13.23
CA ARG A 342 -6.90 -34.72 -13.70
C ARG A 342 -7.41 -34.13 -15.01
N GLY A 343 -6.69 -33.16 -15.58
CA GLY A 343 -7.01 -32.55 -16.88
C GLY A 343 -7.97 -31.35 -16.78
N VAL A 344 -8.21 -30.80 -15.61
CA VAL A 344 -8.96 -29.56 -15.42
C VAL A 344 -8.07 -28.37 -15.76
N SER A 345 -8.54 -27.45 -16.61
CA SER A 345 -7.84 -26.19 -16.86
C SER A 345 -8.09 -25.22 -15.70
N VAL A 346 -7.04 -24.87 -14.95
CA VAL A 346 -7.14 -23.98 -13.78
C VAL A 346 -6.50 -22.65 -14.08
N LYS A 347 -7.23 -21.55 -13.83
CA LYS A 347 -6.78 -20.17 -13.95
C LYS A 347 -7.06 -19.40 -12.67
N PHE A 348 -6.31 -18.33 -12.43
CA PHE A 348 -6.51 -17.40 -11.30
C PHE A 348 -6.95 -16.04 -11.81
N ALA A 349 -8.03 -15.52 -11.28
CA ALA A 349 -8.53 -14.18 -11.57
C ALA A 349 -8.22 -13.24 -10.41
N VAL A 350 -7.28 -12.33 -10.59
CA VAL A 350 -6.86 -11.39 -9.56
C VAL A 350 -7.44 -10.02 -9.84
N HIS A 351 -8.17 -9.48 -8.86
CA HIS A 351 -8.67 -8.12 -8.94
C HIS A 351 -7.61 -7.13 -8.44
N PRO A 352 -7.39 -5.97 -9.10
CA PRO A 352 -6.35 -5.00 -8.73
C PRO A 352 -6.40 -4.50 -7.28
N VAL A 353 -7.60 -4.48 -6.68
CA VAL A 353 -7.80 -4.04 -5.29
C VAL A 353 -8.13 -5.20 -4.33
N ALA A 354 -7.94 -6.45 -4.76
CA ALA A 354 -8.06 -7.60 -3.87
C ALA A 354 -6.91 -7.59 -2.86
N GLY A 355 -7.25 -7.62 -1.57
CA GLY A 355 -6.26 -7.59 -0.50
C GLY A 355 -6.19 -6.26 0.26
N ARG A 356 -5.04 -5.93 0.83
CA ARG A 356 -4.77 -4.72 1.63
C ARG A 356 -3.58 -3.90 1.14
N MET A 357 -2.93 -4.33 0.07
CA MET A 357 -1.88 -3.61 -0.63
C MET A 357 -1.91 -3.96 -2.11
N PRO A 358 -1.34 -3.12 -3.00
CA PRO A 358 -1.22 -3.46 -4.42
C PRO A 358 -0.50 -4.78 -4.64
N GLY A 359 -1.04 -5.62 -5.53
CA GLY A 359 -0.44 -6.92 -5.84
C GLY A 359 -0.45 -7.95 -4.71
N HIS A 360 -1.24 -7.74 -3.64
CA HIS A 360 -1.27 -8.62 -2.47
C HIS A 360 -1.54 -10.08 -2.87
N MET A 361 -2.50 -10.34 -3.74
CA MET A 361 -2.81 -11.70 -4.18
C MET A 361 -1.72 -12.28 -5.06
N ASN A 362 -1.13 -11.48 -5.95
CA ASN A 362 -0.03 -11.90 -6.81
C ASN A 362 1.18 -12.37 -6.00
N VAL A 363 1.53 -11.64 -4.93
CA VAL A 363 2.64 -12.01 -4.04
C VAL A 363 2.37 -13.33 -3.31
N LEU A 364 1.14 -13.54 -2.81
CA LEU A 364 0.76 -14.78 -2.13
C LEU A 364 0.74 -15.99 -3.08
N LEU A 365 0.26 -15.82 -4.30
CA LEU A 365 0.29 -16.86 -5.32
C LEU A 365 1.73 -17.19 -5.73
N ALA A 366 2.60 -16.19 -5.85
CA ALA A 366 4.02 -16.38 -6.10
C ALA A 366 4.73 -17.09 -4.94
N GLU A 367 4.39 -16.77 -3.67
CA GLU A 367 4.88 -17.47 -2.48
C GLU A 367 4.52 -18.96 -2.51
N ALA A 368 3.32 -19.28 -2.97
CA ALA A 368 2.86 -20.65 -3.16
C ALA A 368 3.42 -21.33 -4.42
N ASN A 369 4.28 -20.68 -5.20
CA ASN A 369 4.82 -21.15 -6.46
C ASN A 369 3.74 -21.44 -7.53
N VAL A 370 2.64 -20.70 -7.55
CA VAL A 370 1.68 -20.72 -8.65
C VAL A 370 2.34 -20.13 -9.89
N SER A 371 2.15 -20.78 -11.05
CA SER A 371 2.68 -20.27 -12.33
C SER A 371 2.07 -18.91 -12.64
N TYR A 372 2.91 -17.97 -13.06
CA TYR A 372 2.44 -16.65 -13.44
C TYR A 372 1.63 -16.65 -14.74
N ASP A 373 1.85 -17.64 -15.59
CA ASP A 373 1.09 -17.84 -16.83
C ASP A 373 -0.38 -18.19 -16.57
N ASP A 374 -0.70 -18.68 -15.37
CA ASP A 374 -2.05 -19.03 -14.94
C ASP A 374 -2.75 -17.89 -14.16
N VAL A 375 -2.07 -16.75 -13.93
CA VAL A 375 -2.60 -15.61 -13.17
C VAL A 375 -2.97 -14.47 -14.11
N TYR A 376 -4.24 -14.14 -14.15
CA TYR A 376 -4.82 -13.15 -15.06
C TYR A 376 -5.39 -11.96 -14.28
N GLU A 377 -5.27 -10.77 -14.86
CA GLU A 377 -5.93 -9.59 -14.37
C GLU A 377 -7.40 -9.53 -14.80
N LEU A 378 -8.20 -8.71 -14.14
CA LEU A 378 -9.63 -8.57 -14.38
C LEU A 378 -9.95 -8.31 -15.87
N GLU A 379 -9.20 -7.41 -16.51
CA GLU A 379 -9.46 -6.99 -17.89
C GLU A 379 -9.27 -8.14 -18.89
N ASP A 380 -8.36 -9.07 -18.60
CA ASP A 380 -8.03 -10.19 -19.48
C ASP A 380 -8.99 -11.36 -19.32
N ILE A 381 -9.42 -11.65 -18.07
CA ILE A 381 -10.16 -12.87 -17.76
C ILE A 381 -11.68 -12.68 -17.66
N ASN A 382 -12.17 -11.43 -17.53
CA ASN A 382 -13.58 -11.19 -17.19
C ASN A 382 -14.56 -11.75 -18.25
N SER A 383 -14.15 -11.80 -19.50
CA SER A 383 -14.96 -12.39 -20.58
C SER A 383 -15.01 -13.93 -20.56
N GLU A 384 -14.11 -14.59 -19.84
CA GLU A 384 -14.03 -16.05 -19.79
C GLU A 384 -15.01 -16.68 -18.80
N PHE A 385 -15.51 -15.93 -17.81
CA PHE A 385 -16.42 -16.46 -16.79
C PHE A 385 -17.67 -17.12 -17.39
N ALA A 386 -18.22 -16.55 -18.45
CA ALA A 386 -19.41 -17.10 -19.11
C ALA A 386 -19.18 -18.48 -19.78
N GLN A 387 -17.95 -18.88 -19.99
CA GLN A 387 -17.57 -20.17 -20.61
C GLN A 387 -16.93 -21.12 -19.59
N THR A 388 -16.82 -20.69 -18.32
CA THR A 388 -16.17 -21.44 -17.25
C THR A 388 -17.18 -22.30 -16.52
N ASP A 389 -16.86 -23.59 -16.36
CA ASP A 389 -17.73 -24.54 -15.67
C ASP A 389 -17.89 -24.23 -14.20
N VAL A 390 -16.75 -23.96 -13.52
CA VAL A 390 -16.74 -23.71 -12.07
C VAL A 390 -15.87 -22.49 -11.73
N VAL A 391 -16.36 -21.66 -10.84
CA VAL A 391 -15.58 -20.60 -10.20
C VAL A 391 -15.46 -20.88 -8.70
N LEU A 392 -14.25 -20.84 -8.18
CA LEU A 392 -13.98 -20.95 -6.74
C LEU A 392 -13.60 -19.58 -6.17
N VAL A 393 -14.51 -18.95 -5.45
CA VAL A 393 -14.22 -17.68 -4.75
C VAL A 393 -13.69 -18.01 -3.34
N ILE A 394 -12.48 -17.58 -3.05
CA ILE A 394 -11.83 -17.86 -1.77
C ILE A 394 -11.35 -16.58 -1.08
N GLY A 395 -12.08 -16.17 -0.06
CA GLY A 395 -11.72 -14.99 0.74
C GLY A 395 -11.91 -13.63 0.06
N ALA A 396 -12.52 -13.60 -1.13
CA ALA A 396 -12.99 -12.38 -1.79
C ALA A 396 -14.46 -12.11 -1.44
N ASN A 397 -14.94 -10.88 -1.61
CA ASN A 397 -16.33 -10.49 -1.45
C ASN A 397 -16.69 -9.31 -2.36
N ASP A 398 -16.24 -8.10 -2.02
CA ASP A 398 -16.65 -6.86 -2.69
C ASP A 398 -16.25 -6.85 -4.18
N VAL A 399 -15.12 -7.46 -4.52
CA VAL A 399 -14.59 -7.55 -5.90
C VAL A 399 -15.38 -8.51 -6.81
N THR A 400 -16.32 -9.28 -6.25
CA THR A 400 -17.23 -10.18 -6.98
C THR A 400 -18.69 -9.81 -6.79
N ASN A 401 -18.96 -8.61 -6.27
CA ASN A 401 -20.30 -8.21 -5.87
C ASN A 401 -21.05 -7.55 -7.04
N PRO A 402 -22.15 -8.16 -7.55
CA PRO A 402 -22.93 -7.60 -8.65
C PRO A 402 -23.59 -6.24 -8.34
N SER A 403 -23.77 -5.89 -7.05
CA SER A 403 -24.29 -4.58 -6.65
C SER A 403 -23.43 -3.42 -7.15
N ALA A 404 -22.16 -3.65 -7.44
CA ALA A 404 -21.29 -2.67 -8.06
C ALA A 404 -21.78 -2.21 -9.44
N LYS A 405 -22.54 -3.05 -10.14
CA LYS A 405 -23.10 -2.75 -11.48
C LYS A 405 -24.54 -2.20 -11.40
N THR A 406 -25.31 -2.67 -10.44
CA THR A 406 -26.78 -2.52 -10.45
C THR A 406 -27.32 -1.52 -9.43
N ASP A 407 -26.65 -1.36 -8.28
CA ASP A 407 -27.13 -0.50 -7.20
C ASP A 407 -26.38 0.83 -7.15
N THR A 408 -27.00 1.87 -7.67
CA THR A 408 -26.44 3.25 -7.70
C THR A 408 -26.25 3.85 -6.31
N SER A 409 -26.89 3.29 -5.27
CA SER A 409 -26.74 3.74 -3.88
C SER A 409 -25.57 3.04 -3.16
N SER A 410 -25.04 1.98 -3.75
CA SER A 410 -23.97 1.20 -3.16
C SER A 410 -22.64 1.97 -3.12
N PRO A 411 -21.88 1.92 -2.01
CA PRO A 411 -20.55 2.52 -1.92
C PRO A 411 -19.55 1.98 -2.96
N ILE A 412 -19.81 0.80 -3.52
CA ILE A 412 -18.97 0.16 -4.54
C ILE A 412 -19.49 0.37 -5.96
N TYR A 413 -20.56 1.17 -6.14
CA TYR A 413 -21.15 1.40 -7.47
C TYR A 413 -20.14 1.90 -8.49
N GLY A 414 -20.14 1.30 -9.67
CA GLY A 414 -19.24 1.62 -10.77
C GLY A 414 -17.83 1.04 -10.64
N MET A 415 -17.51 0.34 -9.53
CA MET A 415 -16.27 -0.42 -9.44
C MET A 415 -16.31 -1.59 -10.44
N PRO A 416 -15.31 -1.76 -11.30
CA PRO A 416 -15.17 -2.98 -12.07
C PRO A 416 -15.12 -4.18 -11.14
N VAL A 417 -15.88 -5.22 -11.40
CA VAL A 417 -15.88 -6.46 -10.60
C VAL A 417 -15.67 -7.66 -11.50
N LEU A 418 -15.23 -8.76 -10.91
CA LEU A 418 -15.13 -10.05 -11.58
C LEU A 418 -16.53 -10.63 -11.75
N ASP A 419 -16.89 -10.95 -13.00
CA ASP A 419 -18.22 -11.36 -13.42
C ASP A 419 -18.51 -12.83 -13.11
N VAL A 420 -18.23 -13.24 -11.88
CA VAL A 420 -18.31 -14.63 -11.43
C VAL A 420 -19.72 -15.21 -11.50
N GLU A 421 -20.75 -14.35 -11.43
CA GLU A 421 -22.15 -14.72 -11.58
C GLU A 421 -22.49 -15.34 -12.92
N ASN A 422 -21.66 -15.11 -13.94
CA ASN A 422 -21.87 -15.65 -15.30
C ASN A 422 -21.39 -17.09 -15.46
N ALA A 423 -20.65 -17.63 -14.49
CA ALA A 423 -20.12 -19.00 -14.58
C ALA A 423 -21.20 -20.06 -14.36
N GLY A 424 -20.91 -21.28 -14.81
CA GLY A 424 -21.85 -22.40 -14.65
C GLY A 424 -22.17 -22.73 -13.20
N THR A 425 -21.14 -22.76 -12.34
CA THR A 425 -21.31 -22.96 -10.88
C THR A 425 -20.31 -22.09 -10.13
N VAL A 426 -20.77 -21.41 -9.07
CA VAL A 426 -19.92 -20.62 -8.17
C VAL A 426 -19.81 -21.32 -6.81
N LEU A 427 -18.62 -21.73 -6.44
CA LEU A 427 -18.29 -22.23 -5.11
C LEU A 427 -17.72 -21.09 -4.29
N PHE A 428 -18.39 -20.68 -3.24
CA PHE A 428 -18.03 -19.51 -2.46
C PHE A 428 -17.59 -19.90 -1.04
N ILE A 429 -16.28 -19.87 -0.76
CA ILE A 429 -15.74 -20.19 0.58
C ILE A 429 -15.76 -18.93 1.43
N LYS A 430 -16.54 -18.97 2.52
CA LYS A 430 -16.67 -17.89 3.50
C LYS A 430 -17.06 -18.44 4.87
N ARG A 431 -16.67 -17.74 5.95
CA ARG A 431 -17.02 -18.18 7.32
C ARG A 431 -18.47 -17.90 7.69
N SER A 432 -19.09 -16.86 7.10
CA SER A 432 -20.46 -16.45 7.37
C SER A 432 -21.00 -15.56 6.23
N LEU A 433 -22.29 -15.24 6.24
CA LEU A 433 -22.92 -14.30 5.30
C LEU A 433 -22.62 -12.82 5.59
N ALA A 434 -21.83 -12.51 6.62
CA ALA A 434 -21.50 -11.14 6.95
C ALA A 434 -20.94 -10.37 5.74
N SER A 435 -21.25 -9.08 5.65
CA SER A 435 -20.76 -8.18 4.60
C SER A 435 -19.22 -8.17 4.51
N GLY A 436 -18.68 -7.78 3.37
CA GLY A 436 -17.26 -7.59 3.16
C GLY A 436 -16.72 -6.32 3.82
N TYR A 437 -15.54 -5.91 3.38
CA TYR A 437 -14.84 -4.77 3.94
C TYR A 437 -15.50 -3.43 3.60
N ALA A 438 -16.23 -3.37 2.48
CA ALA A 438 -17.03 -2.21 2.11
C ALA A 438 -18.36 -2.10 2.89
N GLY A 439 -18.71 -3.10 3.71
CA GLY A 439 -19.95 -3.11 4.48
C GLY A 439 -21.22 -3.37 3.65
N VAL A 440 -21.06 -3.87 2.42
CA VAL A 440 -22.17 -4.10 1.46
C VAL A 440 -22.56 -5.57 1.45
N ASN A 441 -23.87 -5.85 1.43
CA ASN A 441 -24.36 -7.20 1.22
C ASN A 441 -24.07 -7.66 -0.22
N ASN A 442 -23.76 -8.94 -0.38
CA ASN A 442 -23.45 -9.49 -1.70
C ASN A 442 -24.60 -10.40 -2.17
N PRO A 443 -25.40 -9.97 -3.16
CA PRO A 443 -26.50 -10.75 -3.70
C PRO A 443 -26.06 -12.07 -4.36
N LEU A 444 -24.80 -12.18 -4.77
CA LEU A 444 -24.22 -13.39 -5.33
C LEU A 444 -24.41 -14.63 -4.45
N PHE A 445 -24.46 -14.47 -3.12
CA PHE A 445 -24.67 -15.59 -2.18
C PHE A 445 -26.02 -16.29 -2.34
N PHE A 446 -26.98 -15.62 -2.93
CA PHE A 446 -28.37 -16.07 -3.09
C PHE A 446 -28.70 -16.47 -4.53
N GLU A 447 -27.74 -16.42 -5.44
CA GLU A 447 -27.93 -16.81 -6.83
C GLU A 447 -28.06 -18.34 -6.98
N ASP A 448 -28.83 -18.74 -7.98
CA ASP A 448 -29.15 -20.15 -8.18
C ASP A 448 -27.94 -21.04 -8.53
N ASN A 449 -26.92 -20.46 -9.15
CA ASN A 449 -25.68 -21.15 -9.50
C ASN A 449 -24.61 -21.06 -8.38
N THR A 450 -24.91 -20.42 -7.25
CA THR A 450 -23.94 -20.22 -6.15
C THR A 450 -24.18 -21.23 -5.03
N MET A 451 -23.11 -21.89 -4.61
CA MET A 451 -23.05 -22.78 -3.46
C MET A 451 -22.10 -22.22 -2.41
N MET A 452 -22.61 -21.97 -1.20
CA MET A 452 -21.85 -21.45 -0.07
C MET A 452 -21.17 -22.60 0.71
N LEU A 453 -19.87 -22.51 0.86
CA LEU A 453 -19.03 -23.41 1.62
C LEU A 453 -18.58 -22.72 2.91
N PHE A 454 -19.34 -22.92 3.99
CA PHE A 454 -19.10 -22.23 5.26
C PHE A 454 -18.01 -22.92 6.06
N SER A 455 -16.78 -22.42 5.99
CA SER A 455 -15.64 -22.88 6.78
C SER A 455 -14.53 -21.83 6.82
N ASP A 456 -13.47 -22.12 7.58
CA ASP A 456 -12.16 -21.50 7.38
C ASP A 456 -11.63 -21.86 5.99
N ALA A 457 -11.02 -20.89 5.30
CA ALA A 457 -10.65 -21.07 3.89
C ALA A 457 -9.60 -22.18 3.71
N LYS A 458 -8.57 -22.23 4.57
CA LYS A 458 -7.54 -23.26 4.49
C LYS A 458 -8.13 -24.64 4.74
N LYS A 459 -8.88 -24.77 5.82
CA LYS A 459 -9.52 -26.04 6.18
C LYS A 459 -10.44 -26.56 5.08
N MET A 460 -11.28 -25.69 4.49
CA MET A 460 -12.19 -26.10 3.42
C MET A 460 -11.42 -26.63 2.22
N VAL A 461 -10.37 -25.93 1.80
CA VAL A 461 -9.56 -26.37 0.63
C VAL A 461 -8.82 -27.68 0.92
N GLU A 462 -8.23 -27.85 2.11
CA GLU A 462 -7.59 -29.10 2.51
C GLU A 462 -8.59 -30.28 2.56
N ASP A 463 -9.83 -30.04 3.00
CA ASP A 463 -10.87 -31.05 3.04
C ASP A 463 -11.36 -31.39 1.61
N ILE A 464 -11.42 -30.41 0.68
CA ILE A 464 -11.71 -30.65 -0.73
C ILE A 464 -10.60 -31.49 -1.37
N VAL A 465 -9.32 -31.16 -1.14
CA VAL A 465 -8.18 -31.94 -1.68
C VAL A 465 -8.23 -33.39 -1.20
N LYS A 466 -8.55 -33.63 0.07
CA LYS A 466 -8.71 -35.01 0.58
C LYS A 466 -9.88 -35.77 -0.04
N ALA A 467 -10.94 -35.08 -0.48
CA ALA A 467 -12.11 -35.66 -1.11
C ALA A 467 -11.95 -35.86 -2.63
N LEU A 468 -10.94 -35.21 -3.23
CA LEU A 468 -10.51 -35.43 -4.64
C LEU A 468 -9.74 -36.74 -4.80
#